data_aadd74ab040399e78ca5d5746be02d92
#
_entry.id   aadd74ab040399e78ca5d5746be02d92
#
_cell.length_a   1.000
_cell.length_b   1.000
_cell.length_c   1.000
_cell.angle_alpha   90.00
_cell.angle_beta   90.00
_cell.angle_gamma   90.00
#
_symmetry.space_group_name_H-M   'P 1'
#
loop_
_entity.id
_entity.type
_entity.pdbx_description
1 polymer ?
#
loop_
_entity_poly.entity_id
_entity_poly.type
_entity_poly.pdbx_seq_one_letter_code
_entity_poly.pdbx_strand_id
1 'polypeptide(L)'
;MIKTYLYSFNEEDCAADKWDYGLLKEIFDNHNIEQIKVNSLPVTDRAFVVIPGPQNIGHEKHISKELKNISRLVLFITGDEEGVFDIDKIDHPNAEIWIQYPHKKHEAYNKLPVGVPQHLKNNLPNYKTKTYDVFFGGQITHQRRQQLAEVMPFIENTLYKPTDGFAKGDKPIDYYDNLMSSKIAPCPAGAVVVDSFRLYEAIEMMSLPIADLTDSNGLEDDFYQRLFNEVVPFYKTKDWNELPKLTLRLLEGYPNNMHTVVCWWIKYKRDFGIKLMRQINA
;
A
#
# COMPACT_ATOMS: atom_id res chain seq x y z
N MET A 1 3.52 12.36 -26.01
CA MET A 1 2.55 11.70 -25.08
C MET A 1 3.35 11.13 -23.92
N ILE A 2 2.91 11.37 -22.67
CA ILE A 2 3.60 10.84 -21.47
C ILE A 2 3.27 9.35 -21.35
N LYS A 3 4.28 8.54 -21.04
CA LYS A 3 4.17 7.09 -20.85
C LYS A 3 4.72 6.67 -19.49
N THR A 4 4.30 5.52 -19.02
CA THR A 4 4.90 4.83 -17.88
C THR A 4 5.68 3.64 -18.39
N TYR A 5 6.95 3.55 -18.05
CA TYR A 5 7.78 2.38 -18.30
C TYR A 5 7.89 1.54 -17.04
N LEU A 6 7.43 0.31 -17.12
CA LEU A 6 7.54 -0.69 -16.07
C LEU A 6 8.84 -1.43 -16.30
N TYR A 7 9.92 -0.90 -15.70
CA TYR A 7 11.27 -1.37 -15.95
C TYR A 7 11.61 -2.56 -15.04
N SER A 8 12.22 -3.57 -15.63
CA SER A 8 12.91 -4.62 -14.90
C SER A 8 14.13 -5.10 -15.67
N PHE A 9 15.24 -5.33 -14.97
CA PHE A 9 16.44 -5.91 -15.57
C PHE A 9 16.16 -7.31 -16.15
N ASN A 10 15.30 -8.10 -15.47
CA ASN A 10 14.77 -9.37 -15.95
C ASN A 10 13.30 -9.20 -16.34
N GLU A 11 12.90 -9.54 -17.56
CA GLU A 11 11.51 -9.38 -18.05
C GLU A 11 10.46 -10.05 -17.16
N GLU A 12 10.82 -11.18 -16.52
CA GLU A 12 9.94 -11.95 -15.63
C GLU A 12 9.60 -11.22 -14.31
N ASP A 13 10.35 -10.17 -13.96
CA ASP A 13 10.25 -9.46 -12.67
C ASP A 13 9.61 -8.07 -12.78
N CYS A 14 8.78 -7.85 -13.78
CA CYS A 14 8.16 -6.56 -14.02
C CYS A 14 7.18 -6.14 -12.91
N ALA A 15 7.16 -4.85 -12.57
CA ALA A 15 6.25 -4.27 -11.58
C ALA A 15 4.77 -4.54 -11.89
N ALA A 16 4.39 -4.66 -13.17
CA ALA A 16 3.02 -4.96 -13.58
C ALA A 16 2.48 -6.28 -13.04
N ASP A 17 3.35 -7.21 -12.70
CA ASP A 17 3.00 -8.53 -12.20
C ASP A 17 3.10 -8.63 -10.66
N LYS A 18 3.46 -7.52 -10.00
CA LYS A 18 3.65 -7.46 -8.55
C LYS A 18 2.43 -6.84 -7.84
N TRP A 19 2.20 -7.29 -6.64
CA TRP A 19 1.09 -6.81 -5.80
C TRP A 19 1.16 -5.31 -5.53
N ASP A 20 2.38 -4.78 -5.37
CA ASP A 20 2.69 -3.42 -4.98
C ASP A 20 2.37 -2.35 -6.04
N TYR A 21 1.96 -2.76 -7.24
CA TYR A 21 1.69 -1.84 -8.34
C TYR A 21 0.25 -1.32 -8.40
N GLY A 22 -0.67 -1.86 -7.61
CA GLY A 22 -2.10 -1.62 -7.75
C GLY A 22 -2.52 -0.15 -7.65
N LEU A 23 -1.99 0.60 -6.68
CA LEU A 23 -2.28 2.03 -6.53
C LEU A 23 -1.80 2.86 -7.73
N LEU A 24 -0.55 2.65 -8.15
CA LEU A 24 0.02 3.36 -9.31
C LEU A 24 -0.75 3.03 -10.59
N LYS A 25 -1.09 1.76 -10.78
CA LYS A 25 -1.91 1.33 -11.92
C LYS A 25 -3.24 2.07 -11.96
N GLU A 26 -3.94 2.16 -10.83
CA GLU A 26 -5.21 2.90 -10.75
C GLU A 26 -5.05 4.36 -11.16
N ILE A 27 -4.00 5.02 -10.68
CA ILE A 27 -3.75 6.43 -10.98
C ILE A 27 -3.41 6.62 -12.45
N PHE A 28 -2.56 5.78 -13.03
CA PHE A 28 -2.19 5.86 -14.44
C PHE A 28 -3.38 5.57 -15.36
N ASP A 29 -4.21 4.58 -15.03
CA ASP A 29 -5.45 4.28 -15.77
C ASP A 29 -6.41 5.48 -15.75
N ASN A 30 -6.61 6.11 -14.58
CA ASN A 30 -7.49 7.27 -14.42
C ASN A 30 -7.01 8.52 -15.22
N HIS A 31 -5.72 8.60 -15.51
CA HIS A 31 -5.12 9.66 -16.33
C HIS A 31 -4.87 9.26 -17.79
N ASN A 32 -5.33 8.07 -18.21
CA ASN A 32 -5.12 7.51 -19.55
C ASN A 32 -3.64 7.46 -19.96
N ILE A 33 -2.75 7.11 -19.02
CA ILE A 33 -1.33 6.98 -19.26
C ILE A 33 -1.02 5.54 -19.69
N GLU A 34 -0.43 5.39 -20.87
CA GLU A 34 0.00 4.09 -21.40
C GLU A 34 1.11 3.50 -20.53
N GLN A 35 1.00 2.21 -20.20
CA GLN A 35 1.94 1.49 -19.37
C GLN A 35 2.62 0.40 -20.21
N ILE A 36 3.96 0.44 -20.29
CA ILE A 36 4.77 -0.41 -21.19
C ILE A 36 5.82 -1.15 -20.37
N LYS A 37 5.84 -2.48 -20.47
CA LYS A 37 6.92 -3.31 -19.89
C LYS A 37 8.18 -3.16 -20.73
N VAL A 38 9.31 -2.91 -20.09
CA VAL A 38 10.60 -2.74 -20.76
C VAL A 38 11.76 -3.29 -19.94
N ASN A 39 12.81 -3.76 -20.60
CA ASN A 39 14.10 -4.10 -20.01
C ASN A 39 15.22 -3.11 -20.40
N SER A 40 14.90 -2.12 -21.25
CA SER A 40 15.75 -0.98 -21.57
C SER A 40 14.88 0.26 -21.78
N LEU A 41 15.35 1.40 -21.29
CA LEU A 41 14.58 2.64 -21.33
C LEU A 41 14.83 3.40 -22.64
N PRO A 42 13.78 3.83 -23.36
CA PRO A 42 13.92 4.60 -24.57
C PRO A 42 14.39 6.02 -24.29
N VAL A 43 14.98 6.66 -25.28
CA VAL A 43 15.27 8.11 -25.24
C VAL A 43 13.94 8.87 -25.35
N THR A 44 13.63 9.70 -24.34
CA THR A 44 12.41 10.51 -24.33
C THR A 44 12.57 11.75 -23.47
N ASP A 45 11.77 12.78 -23.76
CA ASP A 45 11.81 14.03 -22.98
C ASP A 45 11.29 13.84 -21.54
N ARG A 46 10.25 13.03 -21.37
CA ARG A 46 9.62 12.81 -20.05
C ARG A 46 8.90 11.47 -19.96
N ALA A 47 9.02 10.84 -18.80
CA ALA A 47 8.33 9.59 -18.50
C ALA A 47 8.18 9.34 -16.99
N PHE A 48 7.18 8.55 -16.66
CA PHE A 48 7.13 7.81 -15.39
C PHE A 48 7.92 6.51 -15.55
N VAL A 49 8.67 6.13 -14.51
CA VAL A 49 9.36 4.83 -14.48
C VAL A 49 9.05 4.16 -13.15
N VAL A 50 8.64 2.91 -13.20
CA VAL A 50 8.36 2.08 -12.01
C VAL A 50 9.36 0.93 -11.98
N ILE A 51 10.06 0.79 -10.87
CA ILE A 51 11.10 -0.22 -10.65
C ILE A 51 10.75 -1.01 -9.38
N PRO A 52 10.52 -2.32 -9.47
CA PRO A 52 10.44 -3.17 -8.29
C PRO A 52 11.83 -3.32 -7.66
N GLY A 53 12.00 -2.71 -6.47
CA GLY A 53 13.31 -2.59 -5.81
C GLY A 53 14.02 -3.92 -5.58
N PRO A 54 13.39 -4.92 -4.91
CA PRO A 54 14.05 -6.18 -4.55
C PRO A 54 14.60 -6.97 -5.76
N GLN A 55 13.92 -6.92 -6.89
CA GLN A 55 14.32 -7.63 -8.12
C GLN A 55 15.47 -6.93 -8.87
N ASN A 56 15.80 -5.71 -8.48
CA ASN A 56 16.81 -4.89 -9.16
C ASN A 56 18.02 -4.55 -8.26
N ILE A 57 18.15 -5.23 -7.11
CA ILE A 57 19.30 -5.09 -6.21
C ILE A 57 20.60 -5.48 -6.94
N GLY A 58 21.63 -4.64 -6.81
CA GLY A 58 22.91 -4.81 -7.47
C GLY A 58 22.96 -4.28 -8.90
N HIS A 59 21.82 -3.87 -9.47
CA HIS A 59 21.74 -3.28 -10.80
C HIS A 59 21.57 -1.76 -10.78
N GLU A 60 21.61 -1.10 -9.62
CA GLU A 60 21.29 0.32 -9.44
C GLU A 60 22.14 1.24 -10.32
N LYS A 61 23.46 0.94 -10.47
CA LYS A 61 24.35 1.72 -11.35
C LYS A 61 23.98 1.58 -12.84
N HIS A 62 23.55 0.39 -13.26
CA HIS A 62 23.08 0.17 -14.63
C HIS A 62 21.77 0.92 -14.84
N ILE A 63 20.83 0.79 -13.93
CA ILE A 63 19.54 1.50 -13.93
C ILE A 63 19.75 3.01 -13.99
N SER A 64 20.62 3.56 -13.14
CA SER A 64 20.98 4.98 -13.15
C SER A 64 21.46 5.46 -14.52
N LYS A 65 22.18 4.62 -15.27
CA LYS A 65 22.64 4.92 -16.61
C LYS A 65 21.50 4.93 -17.64
N GLU A 66 20.61 3.94 -17.56
CA GLU A 66 19.42 3.85 -18.41
C GLU A 66 18.45 5.03 -18.17
N LEU A 67 18.26 5.43 -16.91
CA LEU A 67 17.39 6.55 -16.57
C LEU A 67 17.83 7.88 -17.20
N LYS A 68 19.12 8.06 -17.52
CA LYS A 68 19.64 9.24 -18.22
C LYS A 68 19.14 9.39 -19.67
N ASN A 69 18.51 8.36 -20.23
CA ASN A 69 17.80 8.44 -21.50
C ASN A 69 16.50 9.29 -21.42
N ILE A 70 16.08 9.65 -20.21
CA ILE A 70 14.85 10.43 -19.96
C ILE A 70 15.24 11.79 -19.40
N SER A 71 14.85 12.87 -20.06
CA SER A 71 15.25 14.23 -19.63
C SER A 71 14.54 14.69 -18.36
N ARG A 72 13.25 14.35 -18.19
CA ARG A 72 12.43 14.62 -17.00
C ARG A 72 11.81 13.32 -16.50
N LEU A 73 12.07 12.97 -15.26
CA LEU A 73 11.75 11.66 -14.70
C LEU A 73 10.92 11.78 -13.40
N VAL A 74 9.84 11.02 -13.32
CA VAL A 74 9.22 10.65 -12.03
C VAL A 74 9.45 9.16 -11.82
N LEU A 75 10.27 8.81 -10.86
CA LEU A 75 10.71 7.46 -10.56
C LEU A 75 9.99 6.90 -9.33
N PHE A 76 9.48 5.68 -9.44
CA PHE A 76 8.88 4.95 -8.33
C PHE A 76 9.70 3.69 -8.03
N ILE A 77 10.13 3.54 -6.78
CA ILE A 77 10.70 2.30 -6.25
C ILE A 77 9.61 1.60 -5.45
N THR A 78 9.22 0.40 -5.88
CA THR A 78 8.11 -0.36 -5.28
C THR A 78 8.59 -1.69 -4.70
N GLY A 79 7.84 -2.24 -3.74
CA GLY A 79 8.04 -3.57 -3.20
C GLY A 79 9.25 -3.76 -2.29
N ASP A 80 10.02 -2.70 -2.00
CA ASP A 80 11.24 -2.80 -1.20
C ASP A 80 10.95 -2.63 0.30
N GLU A 81 10.21 -3.58 0.87
CA GLU A 81 9.80 -3.56 2.27
C GLU A 81 10.99 -3.53 3.24
N GLU A 82 12.10 -4.16 2.88
CA GLU A 82 13.33 -4.20 3.69
C GLU A 82 14.24 -2.97 3.46
N GLY A 83 13.96 -2.16 2.44
CA GLY A 83 14.74 -0.99 2.08
C GLY A 83 16.17 -1.33 1.62
N VAL A 84 16.35 -2.43 0.90
CA VAL A 84 17.66 -2.92 0.47
C VAL A 84 18.12 -2.35 -0.87
N PHE A 85 17.21 -1.82 -1.68
CA PHE A 85 17.57 -1.12 -2.91
C PHE A 85 18.32 0.18 -2.60
N ASP A 86 19.51 0.32 -3.16
CA ASP A 86 20.39 1.47 -2.89
C ASP A 86 20.03 2.66 -3.79
N ILE A 87 19.05 3.44 -3.34
CA ILE A 87 18.55 4.60 -4.08
C ILE A 87 19.60 5.70 -4.26
N ASP A 88 20.60 5.78 -3.38
CA ASP A 88 21.66 6.79 -3.45
C ASP A 88 22.61 6.58 -4.65
N LYS A 89 22.56 5.40 -5.27
CA LYS A 89 23.26 5.14 -6.55
C LYS A 89 22.51 5.66 -7.78
N ILE A 90 21.29 6.14 -7.62
CA ILE A 90 20.52 6.73 -8.71
C ILE A 90 20.92 8.19 -8.87
N ASP A 91 21.75 8.46 -9.86
CA ASP A 91 22.23 9.79 -10.23
C ASP A 91 21.46 10.31 -11.44
N HIS A 92 20.42 11.13 -11.19
CA HIS A 92 19.62 11.76 -12.24
C HIS A 92 19.25 13.20 -11.84
N PRO A 93 19.66 14.24 -12.62
CA PRO A 93 19.55 15.64 -12.18
C PRO A 93 18.12 16.16 -12.08
N ASN A 94 17.18 15.55 -12.81
CA ASN A 94 15.79 16.01 -12.90
C ASN A 94 14.81 14.90 -12.52
N ALA A 95 15.17 14.03 -11.57
CA ALA A 95 14.30 12.97 -11.09
C ALA A 95 13.50 13.41 -9.84
N GLU A 96 12.20 13.21 -9.88
CA GLU A 96 11.34 13.20 -8.71
C GLU A 96 11.18 11.74 -8.26
N ILE A 97 11.73 11.39 -7.09
CA ILE A 97 11.76 10.00 -6.63
C ILE A 97 10.70 9.75 -5.56
N TRP A 98 9.95 8.67 -5.74
CA TRP A 98 8.92 8.18 -4.83
C TRP A 98 9.28 6.78 -4.34
N ILE A 99 9.21 6.56 -3.03
CA ILE A 99 9.57 5.28 -2.41
C ILE A 99 8.36 4.71 -1.68
N GLN A 100 7.99 3.49 -2.05
CA GLN A 100 7.05 2.68 -1.30
C GLN A 100 7.77 2.03 -0.12
N TYR A 101 7.07 1.82 0.99
CA TYR A 101 7.67 1.37 2.26
C TYR A 101 8.81 2.28 2.76
N PRO A 102 8.56 3.59 2.95
CA PRO A 102 9.64 4.53 3.28
C PRO A 102 10.20 4.30 4.68
N HIS A 103 11.47 3.90 4.76
CA HIS A 103 12.25 3.86 5.99
C HIS A 103 12.72 5.26 6.41
N LYS A 104 13.16 5.44 7.66
CA LYS A 104 13.69 6.72 8.15
C LYS A 104 14.82 7.28 7.31
N LYS A 105 15.69 6.42 6.75
CA LYS A 105 16.75 6.85 5.81
C LYS A 105 16.23 7.49 4.51
N HIS A 106 14.96 7.32 4.19
CA HIS A 106 14.34 7.82 2.97
C HIS A 106 13.59 9.16 3.17
N GLU A 107 13.88 9.92 4.22
CA GLU A 107 13.16 11.17 4.53
C GLU A 107 13.24 12.23 3.43
N ALA A 108 14.35 12.26 2.69
CA ALA A 108 14.57 13.22 1.59
C ALA A 108 13.70 12.93 0.34
N TYR A 109 13.14 11.73 0.22
CA TYR A 109 12.37 11.31 -0.94
C TYR A 109 10.86 11.46 -0.73
N ASN A 110 10.10 11.51 -1.84
CA ASN A 110 8.64 11.44 -1.77
C ASN A 110 8.20 10.04 -1.32
N LYS A 111 7.12 9.98 -0.55
CA LYS A 111 6.64 8.74 0.07
C LYS A 111 5.38 8.26 -0.61
N LEU A 112 5.36 6.98 -0.96
CA LEU A 112 4.26 6.30 -1.63
C LEU A 112 3.66 5.25 -0.70
N PRO A 113 2.36 5.29 -0.39
CA PRO A 113 1.70 4.21 0.34
C PRO A 113 1.66 2.93 -0.49
N VAL A 114 1.62 1.78 0.18
CA VAL A 114 1.53 0.49 -0.52
C VAL A 114 0.22 0.40 -1.34
N GLY A 115 -0.85 0.99 -0.84
CA GLY A 115 -2.13 1.01 -1.51
C GLY A 115 -2.78 -0.37 -1.59
N VAL A 116 -3.59 -0.59 -2.61
CA VAL A 116 -4.32 -1.85 -2.82
C VAL A 116 -3.53 -2.80 -3.71
N PRO A 117 -3.68 -4.12 -3.53
CA PRO A 117 -3.10 -5.10 -4.45
C PRO A 117 -3.69 -4.93 -5.85
N GLN A 118 -2.87 -5.20 -6.87
CA GLN A 118 -3.28 -5.05 -8.27
C GLN A 118 -4.52 -5.88 -8.62
N HIS A 119 -4.68 -7.05 -8.03
CA HIS A 119 -5.79 -7.96 -8.31
C HIS A 119 -7.13 -7.52 -7.69
N LEU A 120 -7.15 -6.52 -6.80
CA LEU A 120 -8.37 -6.05 -6.15
C LEU A 120 -9.46 -5.69 -7.16
N LYS A 121 -9.12 -4.91 -8.19
CA LYS A 121 -10.10 -4.45 -9.20
C LYS A 121 -10.82 -5.59 -9.93
N ASN A 122 -10.14 -6.73 -10.10
CA ASN A 122 -10.69 -7.91 -10.77
C ASN A 122 -11.53 -8.80 -9.83
N ASN A 123 -11.52 -8.49 -8.53
CA ASN A 123 -12.17 -9.27 -7.49
C ASN A 123 -13.09 -8.42 -6.61
N LEU A 124 -13.56 -7.28 -7.11
CA LEU A 124 -14.49 -6.43 -6.36
C LEU A 124 -15.82 -7.18 -6.17
N PRO A 125 -16.27 -7.37 -4.92
CA PRO A 125 -17.56 -7.99 -4.66
C PRO A 125 -18.70 -7.02 -4.95
N ASN A 126 -19.90 -7.56 -5.09
CA ASN A 126 -21.10 -6.74 -5.04
C ASN A 126 -21.30 -6.18 -3.64
N TYR A 127 -21.91 -4.99 -3.54
CA TYR A 127 -22.22 -4.40 -2.24
C TYR A 127 -22.91 -5.39 -1.31
N LYS A 128 -22.46 -5.45 -0.07
CA LYS A 128 -22.97 -6.33 0.99
C LYS A 128 -23.49 -5.53 2.17
N THR A 129 -24.54 -6.04 2.78
CA THR A 129 -24.97 -5.57 4.11
C THR A 129 -23.92 -5.96 5.15
N LYS A 130 -23.58 -5.04 6.04
CA LYS A 130 -22.64 -5.29 7.14
C LYS A 130 -23.22 -6.28 8.16
N THR A 131 -22.76 -7.51 8.11
CA THR A 131 -23.24 -8.63 8.93
C THR A 131 -22.37 -8.85 10.17
N TYR A 132 -21.07 -8.59 10.03
CA TYR A 132 -20.10 -8.77 11.12
C TYR A 132 -19.66 -7.41 11.67
N ASP A 133 -19.36 -7.37 12.95
CA ASP A 133 -18.79 -6.16 13.55
C ASP A 133 -17.29 -6.06 13.27
N VAL A 134 -16.57 -7.19 13.31
CA VAL A 134 -15.13 -7.24 13.03
C VAL A 134 -14.81 -8.39 12.08
N PHE A 135 -13.87 -8.14 11.16
CA PHE A 135 -13.26 -9.19 10.33
C PHE A 135 -11.75 -9.10 10.37
N PHE A 136 -11.11 -10.25 10.58
CA PHE A 136 -9.70 -10.43 10.31
C PHE A 136 -9.47 -11.76 9.56
N GLY A 137 -8.80 -11.67 8.41
CA GLY A 137 -8.33 -12.82 7.64
C GLY A 137 -6.86 -12.66 7.30
N GLY A 138 -6.03 -13.67 7.58
CA GLY A 138 -4.62 -13.64 7.24
C GLY A 138 -3.71 -14.42 8.17
N GLN A 139 -2.44 -14.47 7.81
CA GLN A 139 -1.43 -15.23 8.53
C GLN A 139 -1.03 -14.57 9.87
N ILE A 140 -0.67 -15.42 10.84
CA ILE A 140 -0.20 -15.00 12.16
C ILE A 140 1.30 -15.26 12.23
N THR A 141 2.10 -14.32 11.73
CA THR A 141 3.55 -14.52 11.51
C THR A 141 4.48 -13.81 12.49
N HIS A 142 4.02 -12.77 13.17
CA HIS A 142 4.84 -11.98 14.08
C HIS A 142 4.06 -11.55 15.31
N GLN A 143 4.78 -11.02 16.30
CA GLN A 143 4.24 -10.68 17.63
C GLN A 143 2.95 -9.83 17.57
N ARG A 144 2.89 -8.81 16.70
CA ARG A 144 1.71 -7.94 16.60
C ARG A 144 0.47 -8.70 16.15
N ARG A 145 0.61 -9.64 15.20
CA ARG A 145 -0.49 -10.49 14.76
C ARG A 145 -0.85 -11.57 15.78
N GLN A 146 0.11 -12.03 16.57
CA GLN A 146 -0.16 -12.95 17.69
C GLN A 146 -1.00 -12.26 18.76
N GLN A 147 -0.65 -11.05 19.18
CA GLN A 147 -1.45 -10.25 20.12
C GLN A 147 -2.88 -10.03 19.60
N LEU A 148 -3.03 -9.70 18.32
CA LEU A 148 -4.35 -9.59 17.70
C LEU A 148 -5.12 -10.92 17.78
N ALA A 149 -4.48 -12.04 17.42
CA ALA A 149 -5.10 -13.37 17.44
C ALA A 149 -5.60 -13.77 18.83
N GLU A 150 -4.89 -13.39 19.89
CA GLU A 150 -5.25 -13.67 21.28
C GLU A 150 -6.53 -12.95 21.71
N VAL A 151 -6.82 -11.76 21.17
CA VAL A 151 -7.96 -10.94 21.58
C VAL A 151 -9.19 -11.10 20.68
N MET A 152 -9.03 -11.56 19.44
CA MET A 152 -10.15 -11.74 18.51
C MET A 152 -11.30 -12.60 19.05
N PRO A 153 -11.06 -13.70 19.80
CA PRO A 153 -12.14 -14.52 20.35
C PRO A 153 -13.01 -13.80 21.40
N PHE A 154 -12.56 -12.70 21.97
CA PHE A 154 -13.30 -11.92 22.98
C PHE A 154 -14.16 -10.82 22.38
N ILE A 155 -14.23 -10.69 21.06
CA ILE A 155 -15.04 -9.68 20.37
C ILE A 155 -16.29 -10.38 19.81
N GLU A 156 -17.45 -9.92 20.22
CA GLU A 156 -18.72 -10.43 19.70
C GLU A 156 -18.87 -10.17 18.20
N ASN A 157 -19.68 -10.98 17.55
CA ASN A 157 -20.02 -10.87 16.12
C ASN A 157 -18.79 -10.70 15.21
N THR A 158 -17.73 -11.50 15.48
CA THR A 158 -16.45 -11.46 14.76
C THR A 158 -16.35 -12.60 13.76
N LEU A 159 -15.89 -12.29 12.54
CA LEU A 159 -15.42 -13.28 11.57
C LEU A 159 -13.89 -13.33 11.62
N TYR A 160 -13.34 -14.40 12.22
CA TYR A 160 -11.90 -14.58 12.37
C TYR A 160 -11.42 -15.80 11.55
N LYS A 161 -10.55 -15.55 10.57
CA LYS A 161 -10.03 -16.55 9.63
C LYS A 161 -8.49 -16.49 9.57
N PRO A 162 -7.79 -17.03 10.59
CA PRO A 162 -6.34 -17.12 10.54
C PRO A 162 -5.89 -18.11 9.46
N THR A 163 -4.72 -17.87 8.87
CA THR A 163 -4.13 -18.72 7.84
C THR A 163 -2.72 -19.15 8.19
N ASP A 164 -2.32 -20.35 7.71
CA ASP A 164 -1.01 -20.95 8.00
C ASP A 164 0.12 -20.47 7.07
N GLY A 165 -0.13 -19.42 6.26
CA GLY A 165 0.88 -18.89 5.37
C GLY A 165 0.35 -17.87 4.38
N PHE A 166 1.28 -17.22 3.67
CA PHE A 166 0.96 -16.23 2.64
C PHE A 166 0.18 -16.89 1.49
N ALA A 167 -0.87 -16.22 1.04
CA ALA A 167 -1.78 -16.70 -0.01
C ALA A 167 -2.46 -18.07 0.24
N LYS A 168 -2.52 -18.54 1.49
CA LYS A 168 -3.20 -19.78 1.88
C LYS A 168 -4.59 -19.55 2.49
N GLY A 169 -5.12 -18.35 2.40
CA GLY A 169 -6.44 -17.98 2.90
C GLY A 169 -7.56 -18.21 1.89
N ASP A 170 -8.65 -17.49 2.11
CA ASP A 170 -9.77 -17.43 1.16
C ASP A 170 -9.29 -16.99 -0.22
N LYS A 171 -10.04 -17.37 -1.26
CA LYS A 171 -9.85 -16.77 -2.59
C LYS A 171 -10.03 -15.25 -2.48
N PRO A 172 -9.38 -14.43 -3.32
CA PRO A 172 -9.50 -12.98 -3.23
C PRO A 172 -10.93 -12.47 -3.18
N ILE A 173 -11.82 -13.03 -4.01
CA ILE A 173 -13.23 -12.63 -4.01
C ILE A 173 -13.94 -12.91 -2.69
N ASP A 174 -13.70 -14.07 -2.07
CA ASP A 174 -14.30 -14.45 -0.80
C ASP A 174 -13.73 -13.62 0.36
N TYR A 175 -12.43 -13.30 0.31
CA TYR A 175 -11.78 -12.42 1.27
C TYR A 175 -12.38 -11.01 1.23
N TYR A 176 -12.56 -10.44 0.02
CA TYR A 176 -13.16 -9.11 -0.13
C TYR A 176 -14.65 -9.10 0.20
N ASP A 177 -15.38 -10.18 -0.08
CA ASP A 177 -16.76 -10.37 0.36
C ASP A 177 -16.87 -10.33 1.90
N ASN A 178 -16.00 -11.02 2.60
CA ASN A 178 -15.95 -11.03 4.07
C ASN A 178 -15.60 -9.64 4.61
N LEU A 179 -14.62 -8.97 4.01
CA LEU A 179 -14.20 -7.63 4.39
C LEU A 179 -15.33 -6.61 4.17
N MET A 180 -16.00 -6.66 3.00
CA MET A 180 -17.13 -5.79 2.69
C MET A 180 -18.33 -6.05 3.61
N SER A 181 -18.51 -7.27 4.09
CA SER A 181 -19.59 -7.65 5.02
C SER A 181 -19.32 -7.24 6.47
N SER A 182 -18.16 -6.66 6.76
CA SER A 182 -17.72 -6.31 8.12
C SER A 182 -17.63 -4.81 8.32
N LYS A 183 -17.94 -4.31 9.53
CA LYS A 183 -17.88 -2.88 9.87
C LYS A 183 -16.46 -2.41 10.14
N ILE A 184 -15.66 -3.22 10.83
CA ILE A 184 -14.31 -2.88 11.30
C ILE A 184 -13.33 -3.95 10.83
N ALA A 185 -12.14 -3.52 10.43
CA ALA A 185 -11.03 -4.39 10.04
C ALA A 185 -9.75 -4.03 10.81
N PRO A 186 -9.28 -4.88 11.72
CA PRO A 186 -7.94 -4.76 12.26
C PRO A 186 -6.88 -4.96 11.16
N CYS A 187 -5.94 -4.02 11.09
CA CYS A 187 -4.89 -3.96 10.09
C CYS A 187 -3.51 -3.95 10.78
N PRO A 188 -3.09 -5.09 11.35
CA PRO A 188 -1.78 -5.17 12.00
C PRO A 188 -0.67 -4.96 10.97
N ALA A 189 0.51 -4.58 11.45
CA ALA A 189 1.69 -4.29 10.66
C ALA A 189 1.97 -5.34 9.57
N GLY A 190 2.65 -4.90 8.52
CA GLY A 190 3.25 -5.77 7.51
C GLY A 190 4.34 -6.67 8.10
N ALA A 191 5.08 -7.37 7.25
CA ALA A 191 6.12 -8.29 7.73
C ALA A 191 7.33 -7.55 8.31
N VAL A 192 7.65 -6.38 7.77
CA VAL A 192 8.81 -5.57 8.19
C VAL A 192 8.37 -4.18 8.63
N VAL A 193 7.52 -3.51 7.86
CA VAL A 193 7.06 -2.15 8.12
C VAL A 193 5.62 -2.11 8.62
N VAL A 194 5.22 -0.95 9.14
CA VAL A 194 3.85 -0.74 9.64
C VAL A 194 2.81 -0.83 8.54
N ASP A 195 3.13 -0.33 7.32
CA ASP A 195 2.19 -0.29 6.20
C ASP A 195 1.83 -1.70 5.69
N SER A 196 0.58 -1.88 5.33
CA SER A 196 0.11 -3.15 4.76
C SER A 196 -1.07 -2.94 3.83
N PHE A 197 -1.20 -3.79 2.82
CA PHE A 197 -2.35 -3.81 1.90
C PHE A 197 -3.69 -3.82 2.63
N ARG A 198 -3.78 -4.53 3.75
CA ARG A 198 -5.02 -4.71 4.52
C ARG A 198 -5.66 -3.39 4.92
N LEU A 199 -4.87 -2.36 5.23
CA LEU A 199 -5.38 -1.03 5.53
C LEU A 199 -6.20 -0.48 4.36
N TYR A 200 -5.65 -0.54 3.17
CA TYR A 200 -6.25 0.04 1.96
C TYR A 200 -7.38 -0.84 1.41
N GLU A 201 -7.22 -2.16 1.48
CA GLU A 201 -8.30 -3.12 1.17
C GLU A 201 -9.52 -2.87 2.06
N ALA A 202 -9.32 -2.65 3.36
CA ALA A 202 -10.40 -2.32 4.29
C ALA A 202 -11.12 -1.02 3.88
N ILE A 203 -10.38 0.02 3.51
CA ILE A 203 -10.97 1.30 3.06
C ILE A 203 -11.78 1.11 1.77
N GLU A 204 -11.23 0.41 0.78
CA GLU A 204 -11.92 0.15 -0.49
C GLU A 204 -13.18 -0.72 -0.30
N MET A 205 -13.17 -1.63 0.67
CA MET A 205 -14.31 -2.47 1.03
C MET A 205 -15.24 -1.82 2.05
N MET A 206 -15.08 -0.52 2.33
CA MET A 206 -15.90 0.22 3.30
C MET A 206 -15.95 -0.44 4.68
N SER A 207 -14.86 -1.05 5.12
CA SER A 207 -14.60 -1.50 6.48
C SER A 207 -13.69 -0.49 7.18
N LEU A 208 -14.10 -0.02 8.36
CA LEU A 208 -13.31 0.95 9.13
C LEU A 208 -12.00 0.32 9.60
N PRO A 209 -10.85 0.75 9.10
CA PRO A 209 -9.58 0.16 9.48
C PRO A 209 -9.15 0.62 10.87
N ILE A 210 -8.49 -0.29 11.60
CA ILE A 210 -7.68 0.04 12.78
C ILE A 210 -6.24 -0.35 12.42
N ALA A 211 -5.39 0.64 12.19
CA ALA A 211 -4.00 0.43 11.82
C ALA A 211 -3.10 0.21 13.03
N ASP A 212 -1.95 -0.43 12.82
CA ASP A 212 -0.91 -0.54 13.83
C ASP A 212 -0.12 0.76 13.95
N LEU A 213 0.37 1.08 15.16
CA LEU A 213 1.36 2.13 15.42
C LEU A 213 2.75 1.57 15.69
N THR A 214 2.90 0.25 15.65
CA THR A 214 4.16 -0.43 15.90
C THR A 214 4.50 -1.34 14.74
N ASP A 215 5.79 -1.47 14.44
CA ASP A 215 6.28 -2.41 13.44
C ASP A 215 6.10 -3.88 13.88
N SER A 216 6.54 -4.81 13.06
CA SER A 216 6.44 -6.24 13.35
C SER A 216 7.20 -6.68 14.61
N ASN A 217 8.18 -5.89 15.05
CA ASN A 217 8.97 -6.11 16.27
C ASN A 217 8.36 -5.41 17.50
N GLY A 218 7.26 -4.67 17.34
CA GLY A 218 6.60 -3.95 18.42
C GLY A 218 7.23 -2.59 18.75
N LEU A 219 8.08 -2.06 17.87
CA LEU A 219 8.65 -0.72 18.03
C LEU A 219 7.66 0.32 17.53
N GLU A 220 7.35 1.31 18.36
CA GLU A 220 6.44 2.40 17.99
C GLU A 220 7.02 3.22 16.84
N ASP A 221 6.18 3.48 15.84
CA ASP A 221 6.55 4.19 14.63
C ASP A 221 5.49 5.24 14.25
N ASP A 222 5.93 6.44 13.98
CA ASP A 222 5.12 7.54 13.43
C ASP A 222 4.89 7.42 11.90
N PHE A 223 4.97 6.22 11.39
CA PHE A 223 4.99 5.87 9.97
C PHE A 223 3.92 6.60 9.16
N TYR A 224 2.66 6.55 9.58
CA TYR A 224 1.57 7.18 8.81
C TYR A 224 1.65 8.71 8.80
N GLN A 225 2.18 9.34 9.87
CA GLN A 225 2.45 10.77 9.90
C GLN A 225 3.54 11.14 8.88
N ARG A 226 4.59 10.33 8.80
CA ARG A 226 5.65 10.52 7.81
C ARG A 226 5.18 10.23 6.39
N LEU A 227 4.36 9.18 6.20
CA LEU A 227 3.87 8.73 4.90
C LEU A 227 2.98 9.77 4.24
N PHE A 228 1.98 10.27 4.96
CA PHE A 228 0.96 11.18 4.42
C PHE A 228 1.26 12.65 4.67
N ASN A 229 2.18 12.97 5.59
CA ASN A 229 2.48 14.33 6.03
C ASN A 229 1.24 15.12 6.48
N GLU A 230 0.24 14.42 7.00
CA GLU A 230 -1.01 14.97 7.53
C GLU A 230 -1.62 14.04 8.59
N VAL A 231 -2.58 14.54 9.34
CA VAL A 231 -3.35 13.73 10.29
C VAL A 231 -4.31 12.84 9.50
N VAL A 232 -4.12 11.52 9.60
CA VAL A 232 -4.97 10.54 8.95
C VAL A 232 -6.26 10.30 9.75
N PRO A 233 -7.43 10.11 9.09
CA PRO A 233 -8.72 9.98 9.78
C PRO A 233 -9.03 8.56 10.28
N PHE A 234 -8.17 7.58 10.04
CA PHE A 234 -8.38 6.22 10.53
C PHE A 234 -7.76 6.01 11.91
N TYR A 235 -8.30 5.05 12.65
CA TYR A 235 -7.84 4.74 13.98
C TYR A 235 -6.54 3.96 13.97
N LYS A 236 -5.72 4.18 15.00
CA LYS A 236 -4.44 3.54 15.19
C LYS A 236 -4.31 3.03 16.62
N THR A 237 -3.70 1.87 16.79
CA THR A 237 -3.42 1.31 18.11
C THR A 237 -1.97 0.85 18.23
N LYS A 238 -1.40 0.97 19.42
CA LYS A 238 -0.13 0.37 19.79
C LYS A 238 -0.30 -0.88 20.67
N ASP A 239 -1.53 -1.16 21.06
CA ASP A 239 -1.85 -2.31 21.92
C ASP A 239 -3.15 -2.99 21.43
N TRP A 240 -3.00 -4.17 20.84
CA TRP A 240 -4.14 -4.94 20.36
C TRP A 240 -5.04 -5.46 21.51
N ASN A 241 -4.57 -5.50 22.78
CA ASN A 241 -5.40 -5.85 23.91
C ASN A 241 -6.55 -4.85 24.14
N GLU A 242 -6.42 -3.62 23.61
CA GLU A 242 -7.49 -2.62 23.68
C GLU A 242 -8.59 -2.84 22.62
N LEU A 243 -8.38 -3.74 21.65
CA LEU A 243 -9.28 -3.92 20.51
C LEU A 243 -10.75 -4.20 20.92
N PRO A 244 -11.07 -5.06 21.92
CA PRO A 244 -12.47 -5.28 22.29
C PRO A 244 -13.17 -3.99 22.73
N LYS A 245 -12.52 -3.19 23.58
CA LYS A 245 -13.04 -1.90 24.04
C LYS A 245 -13.10 -0.86 22.92
N LEU A 246 -12.07 -0.82 22.07
CA LEU A 246 -12.01 0.08 20.94
C LEU A 246 -13.13 -0.22 19.94
N THR A 247 -13.40 -1.49 19.66
CA THR A 247 -14.49 -1.93 18.78
C THR A 247 -15.83 -1.38 19.24
N LEU A 248 -16.20 -1.53 20.50
CA LEU A 248 -17.47 -0.99 21.03
C LEU A 248 -17.60 0.51 20.76
N ARG A 249 -16.56 1.28 21.08
CA ARG A 249 -16.54 2.72 20.85
C ARG A 249 -16.66 3.10 19.37
N LEU A 250 -16.01 2.33 18.48
CA LEU A 250 -16.03 2.61 17.04
C LEU A 250 -17.38 2.28 16.40
N LEU A 251 -18.06 1.25 16.91
CA LEU A 251 -19.40 0.90 16.46
C LEU A 251 -20.43 2.00 16.73
N GLU A 252 -20.30 2.75 17.83
CA GLU A 252 -21.15 3.90 18.12
C GLU A 252 -21.05 5.01 17.06
N GLY A 253 -19.87 5.24 16.51
CA GLY A 253 -19.61 6.26 15.47
C GLY A 253 -19.75 5.75 14.02
N TYR A 254 -19.98 4.46 13.83
CA TYR A 254 -20.19 3.88 12.51
C TYR A 254 -21.61 4.19 11.99
N PRO A 255 -21.84 4.56 10.71
CA PRO A 255 -20.89 4.56 9.57
C PRO A 255 -20.17 5.90 9.33
N ASN A 256 -20.40 6.95 10.12
CA ASN A 256 -19.84 8.28 9.86
C ASN A 256 -18.30 8.27 9.82
N ASN A 257 -17.68 7.55 10.76
CA ASN A 257 -16.22 7.42 10.79
C ASN A 257 -15.71 6.76 9.51
N MET A 258 -16.39 5.74 9.03
CA MET A 258 -16.02 5.06 7.77
C MET A 258 -16.16 5.99 6.57
N HIS A 259 -17.26 6.75 6.49
CA HIS A 259 -17.45 7.73 5.43
C HIS A 259 -16.32 8.76 5.38
N THR A 260 -15.88 9.26 6.54
CA THR A 260 -14.75 10.20 6.64
C THR A 260 -13.46 9.59 6.07
N VAL A 261 -13.16 8.34 6.41
CA VAL A 261 -11.97 7.63 5.93
C VAL A 261 -12.02 7.40 4.42
N VAL A 262 -13.17 6.98 3.88
CA VAL A 262 -13.35 6.77 2.43
C VAL A 262 -13.18 8.08 1.66
N CYS A 263 -13.82 9.16 2.13
CA CYS A 263 -13.70 10.48 1.47
C CYS A 263 -12.25 10.98 1.48
N TRP A 264 -11.54 10.79 2.57
CA TRP A 264 -10.12 11.12 2.67
C TRP A 264 -9.29 10.33 1.65
N TRP A 265 -9.49 9.01 1.55
CA TRP A 265 -8.74 8.16 0.64
C TRP A 265 -8.99 8.49 -0.83
N ILE A 266 -10.25 8.74 -1.20
CA ILE A 266 -10.61 9.19 -2.56
C ILE A 266 -9.91 10.53 -2.87
N LYS A 267 -9.96 11.47 -1.93
CA LYS A 267 -9.28 12.76 -2.07
C LYS A 267 -7.76 12.58 -2.21
N TYR A 268 -7.15 11.74 -1.38
CA TYR A 268 -5.73 11.44 -1.44
C TYR A 268 -5.33 10.91 -2.82
N LYS A 269 -6.00 9.88 -3.34
CA LYS A 269 -5.71 9.30 -4.66
C LYS A 269 -5.81 10.35 -5.77
N ARG A 270 -6.85 11.17 -5.76
CA ARG A 270 -7.03 12.26 -6.71
C ARG A 270 -5.90 13.29 -6.66
N ASP A 271 -5.60 13.79 -5.46
CA ASP A 271 -4.60 14.84 -5.26
C ASP A 271 -3.20 14.32 -5.56
N PHE A 272 -2.92 13.05 -5.27
CA PHE A 272 -1.70 12.36 -5.65
C PHE A 272 -1.54 12.29 -7.18
N GLY A 273 -2.57 11.88 -7.91
CA GLY A 273 -2.55 11.88 -9.38
C GLY A 273 -2.27 13.27 -9.96
N ILE A 274 -2.94 14.31 -9.44
CA ILE A 274 -2.69 15.70 -9.86
C ILE A 274 -1.23 16.11 -9.58
N LYS A 275 -0.69 15.74 -8.41
CA LYS A 275 0.71 16.03 -8.06
C LYS A 275 1.67 15.39 -9.04
N LEU A 276 1.48 14.11 -9.38
CA LEU A 276 2.31 13.41 -10.36
C LEU A 276 2.28 14.09 -11.73
N MET A 277 1.08 14.48 -12.21
CA MET A 277 0.94 15.19 -13.47
C MET A 277 1.63 16.55 -13.48
N ARG A 278 1.66 17.25 -12.37
CA ARG A 278 2.41 18.50 -12.23
C ARG A 278 3.92 18.24 -12.25
N GLN A 279 4.40 17.27 -11.50
CA GLN A 279 5.83 16.94 -11.43
C GLN A 279 6.40 16.56 -12.78
N ILE A 280 5.70 15.77 -13.59
CA ILE A 280 6.18 15.35 -14.91
C ILE A 280 6.11 16.45 -15.96
N ASN A 281 5.31 17.50 -15.73
CA ASN A 281 5.16 18.64 -16.63
C ASN A 281 5.96 19.89 -16.21
N ALA A 282 6.56 19.89 -15.02
CA ALA A 282 7.40 20.98 -14.54
C ALA A 282 8.75 21.01 -15.26
#